data_7c45488e00a33277ed5a4e07ee639fa7
#
_entry.id   7c45488e00a33277ed5a4e07ee639fa7
#
_cell.length_a   1.000
_cell.length_b   1.000
_cell.length_c   1.000
_cell.angle_alpha   90.00
_cell.angle_beta   90.00
_cell.angle_gamma   90.00
#
_symmetry.space_group_name_H-M   'P 1'
#
loop_
_entity.id
_entity.type
_entity.pdbx_description
1 polymer ?
#
loop_
_entity_poly.entity_id
_entity_poly.type
_entity_poly.pdbx_seq_one_letter_code
_entity_poly.pdbx_strand_id
1 'polypeptide(L)'
;MTYEEAFEFLDRTARGIAQMFGSSCETLVHDMSVPDHPILSIYNGHVSGREVGSTMDIMGVGQDLDEEARKTDFVNLYATTPAGQQIKSSTFHMMSDEYNLALGINFDYSSLVFANRILVDLMRAEEDLKSAIWRNGENRLGEILDECLAIVGKPVGALNKADRIKVVALLNQREAFSFRKAVPFISQRLGVSRYTVYKYLSEIAEQKEELHESMEARD
;
A
#
# COMPACT_ATOMS: atom_id res chain seq x y z
N MET A 1 -19.81 44.83 -17.24
CA MET A 1 -18.36 44.60 -17.34
C MET A 1 -18.03 44.57 -18.81
N THR A 2 -17.09 45.38 -19.24
CA THR A 2 -16.64 45.36 -20.66
C THR A 2 -15.76 44.12 -20.92
N TYR A 3 -15.46 43.84 -22.18
CA TYR A 3 -14.53 42.79 -22.57
C TYR A 3 -13.16 42.97 -21.90
N GLU A 4 -12.63 44.19 -21.94
CA GLU A 4 -11.33 44.53 -21.35
C GLU A 4 -11.31 44.34 -19.84
N GLU A 5 -12.36 44.75 -19.12
CA GLU A 5 -12.48 44.54 -17.69
C GLU A 5 -12.58 43.07 -17.32
N ALA A 6 -13.32 42.26 -18.13
CA ALA A 6 -13.47 40.85 -17.93
C ALA A 6 -12.14 40.10 -18.18
N PHE A 7 -11.45 40.44 -19.29
CA PHE A 7 -10.14 39.87 -19.60
C PHE A 7 -9.11 40.22 -18.50
N GLU A 8 -9.01 41.50 -18.10
CA GLU A 8 -8.07 41.91 -17.05
C GLU A 8 -8.31 41.16 -15.74
N PHE A 9 -9.57 40.97 -15.35
CA PHE A 9 -9.92 40.22 -14.15
C PHE A 9 -9.49 38.76 -14.27
N LEU A 10 -9.80 38.10 -15.37
CA LEU A 10 -9.43 36.68 -15.61
C LEU A 10 -7.92 36.51 -15.70
N ASP A 11 -7.20 37.42 -16.38
CA ASP A 11 -5.75 37.36 -16.51
C ASP A 11 -5.04 37.51 -15.15
N ARG A 12 -5.44 38.45 -14.33
CA ARG A 12 -4.92 38.61 -12.96
C ARG A 12 -5.21 37.38 -12.11
N THR A 13 -6.40 36.81 -12.24
CA THR A 13 -6.81 35.60 -11.53
C THR A 13 -5.97 34.40 -11.98
N ALA A 14 -5.82 34.22 -13.28
CA ALA A 14 -4.98 33.17 -13.86
C ALA A 14 -3.53 33.25 -13.34
N ARG A 15 -2.93 34.45 -13.41
CA ARG A 15 -1.58 34.68 -12.88
C ARG A 15 -1.46 34.36 -11.40
N GLY A 16 -2.43 34.81 -10.59
CA GLY A 16 -2.44 34.58 -9.14
C GLY A 16 -2.52 33.11 -8.79
N ILE A 17 -3.37 32.34 -9.48
CA ILE A 17 -3.50 30.89 -9.31
C ILE A 17 -2.20 30.19 -9.69
N ALA A 18 -1.62 30.50 -10.85
CA ALA A 18 -0.36 29.90 -11.29
C ALA A 18 0.78 30.14 -10.28
N GLN A 19 0.87 31.35 -9.73
CA GLN A 19 1.86 31.69 -8.70
C GLN A 19 1.62 30.94 -7.39
N MET A 20 0.36 30.80 -6.98
CA MET A 20 -0.01 30.15 -5.72
C MET A 20 0.29 28.65 -5.74
N PHE A 21 0.02 27.98 -6.86
CA PHE A 21 0.18 26.52 -6.99
C PHE A 21 1.50 26.08 -7.62
N GLY A 22 2.32 27.05 -8.08
CA GLY A 22 3.67 26.79 -8.60
C GLY A 22 3.71 26.24 -10.01
N SER A 23 4.88 25.75 -10.42
CA SER A 23 5.20 25.40 -11.80
C SER A 23 4.37 24.25 -12.39
N SER A 24 3.75 23.44 -11.56
CA SER A 24 2.86 22.36 -12.04
C SER A 24 1.44 22.83 -12.37
N CYS A 25 1.12 24.10 -12.13
CA CYS A 25 -0.19 24.66 -12.39
C CYS A 25 -0.13 25.64 -13.56
N GLU A 26 -0.59 25.19 -14.72
CA GLU A 26 -0.84 26.06 -15.89
C GLU A 26 -2.19 26.73 -15.73
N THR A 27 -2.25 28.02 -16.00
CA THR A 27 -3.50 28.75 -16.13
C THR A 27 -3.50 29.62 -17.38
N LEU A 28 -4.66 29.82 -17.95
CA LEU A 28 -4.77 30.52 -19.22
C LEU A 28 -6.16 31.13 -19.38
N VAL A 29 -6.25 32.11 -20.29
CA VAL A 29 -7.52 32.70 -20.70
C VAL A 29 -7.70 32.48 -22.20
N HIS A 30 -8.83 31.89 -22.57
CA HIS A 30 -9.27 31.70 -23.98
C HIS A 30 -10.29 32.75 -24.38
N ASP A 31 -10.28 33.10 -25.67
CA ASP A 31 -11.42 33.75 -26.29
C ASP A 31 -12.30 32.68 -26.98
N MET A 32 -13.41 32.37 -26.33
CA MET A 32 -14.38 31.38 -26.84
C MET A 32 -15.33 31.95 -27.89
N SER A 33 -15.28 33.27 -28.15
CA SER A 33 -16.13 33.94 -29.13
C SER A 33 -15.63 33.78 -30.58
N VAL A 34 -14.33 33.49 -30.75
CA VAL A 34 -13.71 33.38 -32.08
C VAL A 34 -13.40 31.92 -32.43
N PRO A 35 -13.35 31.61 -33.75
CA PRO A 35 -12.93 30.29 -34.19
C PRO A 35 -11.57 29.91 -33.63
N ASP A 36 -11.37 28.60 -33.40
CA ASP A 36 -10.16 28.00 -32.84
C ASP A 36 -9.86 28.37 -31.37
N HIS A 37 -10.68 29.24 -30.75
CA HIS A 37 -10.60 29.60 -29.33
C HIS A 37 -9.18 29.90 -28.84
N PRO A 38 -8.51 30.93 -29.40
CA PRO A 38 -7.10 31.18 -29.12
C PRO A 38 -6.87 31.55 -27.67
N ILE A 39 -5.68 31.17 -27.19
CA ILE A 39 -5.18 31.57 -25.88
C ILE A 39 -4.78 33.06 -25.94
N LEU A 40 -5.38 33.87 -25.06
CA LEU A 40 -5.08 35.30 -24.94
C LEU A 40 -3.94 35.55 -23.96
N SER A 41 -3.91 34.79 -22.85
CA SER A 41 -2.82 34.81 -21.89
C SER A 41 -2.62 33.42 -21.30
N ILE A 42 -1.39 33.09 -20.92
CA ILE A 42 -1.02 31.80 -20.33
C ILE A 42 0.15 31.94 -19.35
N TYR A 43 0.04 31.22 -18.23
CA TYR A 43 1.07 31.13 -17.18
C TYR A 43 1.44 29.66 -17.01
N ASN A 44 2.75 29.37 -16.90
CA ASN A 44 3.30 28.01 -16.84
C ASN A 44 2.91 27.14 -18.05
N GLY A 45 2.87 27.72 -19.26
CA GLY A 45 2.48 27.04 -20.50
C GLY A 45 3.32 25.79 -20.84
N HIS A 46 4.46 25.61 -20.17
CA HIS A 46 5.29 24.40 -20.31
C HIS A 46 4.57 23.11 -19.84
N VAL A 47 3.53 23.22 -19.01
CA VAL A 47 2.72 22.07 -18.57
C VAL A 47 2.03 21.38 -19.74
N SER A 48 1.47 22.15 -20.66
CA SER A 48 0.83 21.62 -21.87
C SER A 48 1.66 21.79 -23.14
N GLY A 49 2.72 22.60 -23.10
CA GLY A 49 3.51 23.00 -24.26
C GLY A 49 2.82 24.07 -25.13
N ARG A 50 1.77 24.75 -24.61
CA ARG A 50 1.03 25.77 -25.32
C ARG A 50 1.57 27.18 -25.06
N GLU A 51 1.24 28.11 -25.93
CA GLU A 51 1.61 29.52 -25.85
C GLU A 51 0.44 30.42 -26.26
N VAL A 52 0.59 31.72 -26.10
CA VAL A 52 -0.40 32.70 -26.57
C VAL A 52 -0.66 32.50 -28.09
N GLY A 53 -1.93 32.48 -28.48
CA GLY A 53 -2.36 32.20 -29.82
C GLY A 53 -2.55 30.72 -30.15
N SER A 54 -2.11 29.80 -29.29
CA SER A 54 -2.43 28.37 -29.44
C SER A 54 -3.93 28.15 -29.32
N THR A 55 -4.43 27.09 -29.96
CA THR A 55 -5.82 26.69 -29.91
C THR A 55 -6.17 25.97 -28.60
N MET A 56 -7.46 25.70 -28.36
CA MET A 56 -7.95 25.04 -27.13
C MET A 56 -7.52 23.58 -26.99
N ASP A 57 -7.01 22.94 -28.02
CA ASP A 57 -6.75 21.51 -28.05
C ASP A 57 -5.55 21.11 -27.17
N ILE A 58 -5.80 20.85 -25.87
CA ILE A 58 -4.81 20.30 -24.94
C ILE A 58 -4.77 18.75 -24.99
N MET A 59 -5.85 18.11 -25.43
CA MET A 59 -6.06 16.67 -25.25
C MET A 59 -6.26 15.91 -26.56
N GLY A 60 -6.11 16.59 -27.72
CA GLY A 60 -6.45 16.01 -28.99
C GLY A 60 -7.95 15.75 -29.18
N VAL A 61 -8.79 16.45 -28.40
CA VAL A 61 -10.25 16.31 -28.48
C VAL A 61 -10.80 16.95 -29.75
N GLY A 62 -9.93 17.71 -30.43
CA GLY A 62 -10.25 18.33 -31.70
C GLY A 62 -11.30 19.43 -31.61
N GLN A 63 -11.76 19.86 -32.78
CA GLN A 63 -12.72 20.96 -32.97
C GLN A 63 -14.17 20.54 -32.66
N ASP A 64 -14.43 19.34 -32.15
CA ASP A 64 -15.75 18.73 -31.97
C ASP A 64 -16.47 19.13 -30.67
N LEU A 65 -16.08 20.27 -30.07
CA LEU A 65 -16.86 20.79 -28.95
C LEU A 65 -18.20 21.34 -29.52
N ASP A 66 -19.30 20.74 -29.08
CA ASP A 66 -20.61 21.25 -29.36
C ASP A 66 -20.82 22.66 -28.74
N GLU A 67 -21.86 23.34 -29.20
CA GLU A 67 -22.14 24.72 -28.75
C GLU A 67 -22.47 24.78 -27.23
N GLU A 68 -22.97 23.70 -26.65
CA GLU A 68 -23.31 23.63 -25.25
C GLU A 68 -22.05 23.41 -24.40
N ALA A 69 -21.11 22.59 -24.84
CA ALA A 69 -19.81 22.38 -24.17
C ALA A 69 -18.99 23.67 -24.12
N ARG A 70 -19.13 24.57 -25.10
CA ARG A 70 -18.45 25.88 -25.14
C ARG A 70 -19.00 26.90 -24.12
N LYS A 71 -20.07 26.57 -23.44
CA LYS A 71 -20.76 27.45 -22.44
C LYS A 71 -20.83 26.79 -21.09
N THR A 72 -20.37 25.57 -20.95
CA THR A 72 -20.47 24.78 -19.71
C THR A 72 -19.16 24.79 -18.93
N ASP A 73 -19.23 25.07 -17.64
CA ASP A 73 -18.09 24.97 -16.76
C ASP A 73 -17.76 23.49 -16.52
N PHE A 74 -16.48 23.16 -16.62
CA PHE A 74 -15.93 21.86 -16.28
C PHE A 74 -15.02 22.00 -15.06
N VAL A 75 -15.24 21.22 -14.03
CA VAL A 75 -14.49 21.35 -12.77
C VAL A 75 -13.85 20.03 -12.36
N ASN A 76 -12.53 20.07 -12.13
CA ASN A 76 -11.76 18.97 -11.58
C ASN A 76 -11.88 17.67 -12.41
N LEU A 77 -11.87 17.79 -13.72
CA LEU A 77 -11.84 16.63 -14.62
C LEU A 77 -10.41 16.16 -14.83
N TYR A 78 -10.27 14.86 -14.96
CA TYR A 78 -8.96 14.26 -15.21
C TYR A 78 -8.72 14.12 -16.71
N ALA A 79 -7.47 14.34 -17.11
CA ALA A 79 -7.01 14.17 -18.46
C ALA A 79 -5.59 13.60 -18.51
N THR A 80 -5.23 13.00 -19.64
CA THR A 80 -3.85 12.59 -19.92
C THR A 80 -3.39 13.30 -21.18
N THR A 81 -2.26 14.02 -21.11
CA THR A 81 -1.68 14.64 -22.29
C THR A 81 -1.09 13.58 -23.24
N PRO A 82 -0.85 13.92 -24.52
CA PRO A 82 -0.15 13.03 -25.45
C PRO A 82 1.24 12.60 -24.96
N ALA A 83 1.88 13.42 -24.12
CA ALA A 83 3.17 13.10 -23.47
C ALA A 83 3.03 12.17 -22.24
N GLY A 84 1.81 11.77 -21.87
CA GLY A 84 1.55 10.87 -20.75
C GLY A 84 1.46 11.56 -19.38
N GLN A 85 1.45 12.88 -19.33
CA GLN A 85 1.25 13.62 -18.08
C GLN A 85 -0.19 13.49 -17.59
N GLN A 86 -0.36 13.36 -16.29
CA GLN A 86 -1.68 13.29 -15.66
C GLN A 86 -2.09 14.67 -15.18
N ILE A 87 -3.15 15.19 -15.77
CA ILE A 87 -3.62 16.57 -15.53
C ILE A 87 -5.01 16.54 -14.92
N LYS A 88 -5.23 17.42 -13.94
CA LYS A 88 -6.56 17.86 -13.53
C LYS A 88 -6.86 19.16 -14.20
N SER A 89 -7.99 19.24 -14.90
CA SER A 89 -8.41 20.42 -15.65
C SER A 89 -9.72 20.97 -15.11
N SER A 90 -9.81 22.30 -15.11
CA SER A 90 -11.05 23.03 -14.87
C SER A 90 -11.14 24.18 -15.84
N THR A 91 -12.34 24.47 -16.29
CA THR A 91 -12.65 25.59 -17.20
C THR A 91 -13.86 26.33 -16.67
N PHE A 92 -13.74 27.64 -16.55
CA PHE A 92 -14.82 28.52 -16.10
C PHE A 92 -15.09 29.56 -17.16
N HIS A 93 -16.35 29.71 -17.57
CA HIS A 93 -16.76 30.64 -18.60
C HIS A 93 -17.27 31.95 -17.98
N MET A 94 -16.85 33.03 -18.57
CA MET A 94 -17.38 34.36 -18.30
C MET A 94 -17.99 34.91 -19.58
N MET A 95 -19.30 35.02 -19.62
CA MET A 95 -20.07 35.32 -20.84
C MET A 95 -20.93 36.56 -20.68
N SER A 96 -21.07 37.29 -21.75
CA SER A 96 -22.05 38.34 -21.96
C SER A 96 -22.57 38.30 -23.40
N ASP A 97 -23.42 39.25 -23.77
CA ASP A 97 -23.87 39.40 -25.18
C ASP A 97 -22.72 39.78 -26.15
N GLU A 98 -21.61 40.30 -25.60
CA GLU A 98 -20.50 40.85 -26.39
C GLU A 98 -19.26 39.95 -26.39
N TYR A 99 -19.12 39.04 -25.43
CA TYR A 99 -17.94 38.18 -25.30
C TYR A 99 -18.24 36.84 -24.61
N ASN A 100 -17.39 35.87 -24.90
CA ASN A 100 -17.29 34.61 -24.20
C ASN A 100 -15.81 34.32 -23.92
N LEU A 101 -15.38 34.52 -22.66
CA LEU A 101 -14.02 34.24 -22.22
C LEU A 101 -14.04 33.01 -21.32
N ALA A 102 -12.98 32.23 -21.36
CA ALA A 102 -12.84 31.07 -20.47
C ALA A 102 -11.49 31.06 -19.75
N LEU A 103 -11.55 30.92 -18.42
CA LEU A 103 -10.39 30.66 -17.58
C LEU A 103 -10.17 29.14 -17.52
N GLY A 104 -9.03 28.67 -18.04
CA GLY A 104 -8.57 27.30 -17.91
C GLY A 104 -7.55 27.17 -16.79
N ILE A 105 -7.65 26.08 -16.01
CA ILE A 105 -6.70 25.73 -14.94
C ILE A 105 -6.32 24.27 -15.15
N ASN A 106 -5.05 23.99 -15.41
CA ASN A 106 -4.50 22.67 -15.63
C ASN A 106 -3.41 22.39 -14.61
N PHE A 107 -3.61 21.38 -13.79
CA PHE A 107 -2.64 21.00 -12.76
C PHE A 107 -2.02 19.64 -13.08
N ASP A 108 -0.73 19.64 -13.39
CA ASP A 108 0.04 18.41 -13.58
C ASP A 108 0.34 17.78 -12.21
N TYR A 109 -0.30 16.65 -11.93
CA TYR A 109 -0.11 15.89 -10.70
C TYR A 109 0.70 14.60 -10.90
N SER A 110 1.36 14.43 -12.05
CA SER A 110 2.17 13.23 -12.36
C SER A 110 3.22 12.95 -11.28
N SER A 111 3.89 14.00 -10.81
CA SER A 111 4.89 13.88 -9.72
C SER A 111 4.28 13.42 -8.40
N LEU A 112 3.04 13.84 -8.10
CA LEU A 112 2.32 13.39 -6.89
C LEU A 112 1.92 11.92 -7.00
N VAL A 113 1.51 11.46 -8.19
CA VAL A 113 1.23 10.05 -8.45
C VAL A 113 2.48 9.21 -8.23
N PHE A 114 3.63 9.66 -8.75
CA PHE A 114 4.91 8.98 -8.54
C PHE A 114 5.31 8.94 -7.06
N ALA A 115 5.23 10.08 -6.36
CA ALA A 115 5.50 10.14 -4.92
C ALA A 115 4.56 9.24 -4.11
N ASN A 116 3.26 9.24 -4.44
CA ASN A 116 2.30 8.36 -3.79
C ASN A 116 2.64 6.87 -3.98
N ARG A 117 3.10 6.48 -5.18
CA ARG A 117 3.54 5.09 -5.44
C ARG A 117 4.71 4.71 -4.52
N ILE A 118 5.70 5.59 -4.37
CA ILE A 118 6.84 5.37 -3.45
C ILE A 118 6.35 5.26 -2.01
N LEU A 119 5.45 6.14 -1.57
CA LEU A 119 4.91 6.11 -0.21
C LEU A 119 4.13 4.82 0.06
N VAL A 120 3.30 4.39 -0.88
CA VAL A 120 2.55 3.12 -0.77
C VAL A 120 3.50 1.92 -0.67
N ASP A 121 4.57 1.90 -1.48
CA ASP A 121 5.56 0.83 -1.45
C ASP A 121 6.33 0.80 -0.12
N LEU A 122 6.76 1.96 0.39
CA LEU A 122 7.42 2.08 1.69
C LEU A 122 6.53 1.72 2.89
N MET A 123 5.23 1.94 2.79
CA MET A 123 4.26 1.58 3.84
C MET A 123 3.81 0.13 3.75
N ARG A 124 4.18 -0.57 2.68
CA ARG A 124 3.79 -1.95 2.47
C ARG A 124 4.50 -2.85 3.48
N ALA A 125 3.72 -3.48 4.34
CA ALA A 125 4.16 -4.57 5.18
C ALA A 125 3.57 -5.87 4.64
N GLU A 126 4.39 -6.92 4.51
CA GLU A 126 3.93 -8.21 3.98
C GLU A 126 3.19 -9.01 5.04
N GLU A 127 3.60 -8.88 6.31
CA GLU A 127 3.07 -9.67 7.40
C GLU A 127 3.20 -8.94 8.74
N ASP A 128 2.30 -9.26 9.67
CA ASP A 128 2.43 -8.86 11.06
C ASP A 128 3.63 -9.56 11.72
N LEU A 129 4.54 -8.76 12.30
CA LEU A 129 5.77 -9.24 12.94
C LEU A 129 5.51 -10.35 13.97
N LYS A 130 4.42 -10.24 14.72
CA LYS A 130 4.04 -11.23 15.73
C LYS A 130 3.68 -12.57 15.12
N SER A 131 2.96 -12.54 13.99
CA SER A 131 2.62 -13.75 13.23
C SER A 131 3.85 -14.41 12.61
N ALA A 132 4.78 -13.60 12.08
CA ALA A 132 6.04 -14.09 11.55
C ALA A 132 6.92 -14.76 12.61
N ILE A 133 7.04 -14.15 13.81
CA ILE A 133 7.78 -14.72 14.94
C ILE A 133 7.14 -16.05 15.39
N TRP A 134 5.81 -16.11 15.46
CA TRP A 134 5.12 -17.34 15.87
C TRP A 134 5.28 -18.46 14.87
N ARG A 135 5.20 -18.17 13.57
CA ARG A 135 5.42 -19.18 12.52
C ARG A 135 6.84 -19.73 12.58
N ASN A 136 7.85 -18.89 12.78
CA ASN A 136 9.23 -19.33 12.95
C ASN A 136 9.40 -20.21 14.21
N GLY A 137 8.74 -19.87 15.32
CA GLY A 137 8.71 -20.69 16.51
C GLY A 137 8.05 -22.04 16.32
N GLU A 138 6.92 -22.12 15.60
CA GLU A 138 6.24 -23.38 15.26
C GLU A 138 7.07 -24.26 14.32
N ASN A 139 7.72 -23.64 13.31
CA ASN A 139 8.63 -24.36 12.40
C ASN A 139 9.81 -24.96 13.17
N ARG A 140 10.46 -24.17 14.03
CA ARG A 140 11.57 -24.62 14.87
C ARG A 140 11.18 -25.74 15.83
N LEU A 141 10.00 -25.64 16.45
CA LEU A 141 9.45 -26.69 17.31
C LEU A 141 9.18 -27.98 16.51
N GLY A 142 8.70 -27.85 15.27
CA GLY A 142 8.52 -28.96 14.34
C GLY A 142 9.82 -29.68 14.02
N GLU A 143 10.88 -28.95 13.68
CA GLU A 143 12.22 -29.49 13.44
C GLU A 143 12.75 -30.28 14.64
N ILE A 144 12.68 -29.69 15.84
CA ILE A 144 13.10 -30.35 17.09
C ILE A 144 12.32 -31.64 17.33
N LEU A 145 11.01 -31.65 17.07
CA LEU A 145 10.19 -32.85 17.22
C LEU A 145 10.57 -33.92 16.22
N ASP A 146 10.77 -33.57 14.95
CA ASP A 146 11.12 -34.50 13.89
C ASP A 146 12.52 -35.14 14.17
N GLU A 147 13.48 -34.37 14.66
CA GLU A 147 14.77 -34.88 15.13
C GLU A 147 14.61 -35.86 16.31
N CYS A 148 13.76 -35.56 17.31
CA CYS A 148 13.49 -36.46 18.43
C CYS A 148 12.82 -37.76 17.99
N LEU A 149 11.91 -37.70 17.03
CA LEU A 149 11.27 -38.87 16.41
C LEU A 149 12.27 -39.73 15.64
N ALA A 150 13.20 -39.11 14.92
CA ALA A 150 14.27 -39.80 14.21
C ALA A 150 15.19 -40.57 15.17
N ILE A 151 15.51 -40.02 16.36
CA ILE A 151 16.29 -40.72 17.38
C ILE A 151 15.56 -41.97 17.91
N VAL A 152 14.23 -41.89 18.07
CA VAL A 152 13.42 -43.04 18.48
C VAL A 152 13.28 -44.07 17.38
N GLY A 153 13.37 -43.65 16.08
CA GLY A 153 13.43 -44.51 14.92
C GLY A 153 12.11 -45.19 14.54
N LYS A 154 10.98 -44.66 15.01
CA LYS A 154 9.64 -45.18 14.75
C LYS A 154 8.68 -44.11 14.26
N PRO A 155 7.82 -44.39 13.29
CA PRO A 155 6.78 -43.48 12.90
C PRO A 155 5.76 -43.28 14.05
N VAL A 156 5.15 -42.09 14.14
CA VAL A 156 4.23 -41.69 15.23
C VAL A 156 3.13 -42.73 15.49
N GLY A 157 2.55 -43.31 14.44
CA GLY A 157 1.51 -44.34 14.54
C GLY A 157 1.96 -45.67 15.15
N ALA A 158 3.26 -45.94 15.20
CA ALA A 158 3.87 -47.16 15.76
C ALA A 158 4.46 -46.95 17.16
N LEU A 159 4.39 -45.72 17.72
CA LEU A 159 4.91 -45.42 19.04
C LEU A 159 4.03 -46.05 20.14
N ASN A 160 4.61 -46.84 21.01
CA ASN A 160 3.98 -47.28 22.26
C ASN A 160 4.11 -46.18 23.36
N LYS A 161 3.62 -46.45 24.59
CA LYS A 161 3.70 -45.50 25.71
C LYS A 161 5.15 -45.15 26.05
N ALA A 162 6.04 -46.13 26.13
CA ALA A 162 7.44 -45.93 26.48
C ALA A 162 8.18 -45.09 25.40
N ASP A 163 7.92 -45.38 24.14
CA ASP A 163 8.48 -44.60 23.03
C ASP A 163 8.03 -43.10 23.11
N ARG A 164 6.75 -42.84 23.40
CA ARG A 164 6.23 -41.49 23.52
C ARG A 164 6.84 -40.75 24.73
N ILE A 165 7.02 -41.42 25.86
CA ILE A 165 7.72 -40.85 27.02
C ILE A 165 9.15 -40.48 26.62
N LYS A 166 9.85 -41.35 25.88
CA LYS A 166 11.21 -41.09 25.39
C LYS A 166 11.27 -39.87 24.47
N VAL A 167 10.31 -39.71 23.54
CA VAL A 167 10.22 -38.53 22.66
C VAL A 167 10.01 -37.27 23.54
N VAL A 168 9.09 -37.32 24.51
CA VAL A 168 8.82 -36.17 25.40
C VAL A 168 10.04 -35.84 26.27
N ALA A 169 10.80 -36.83 26.73
CA ALA A 169 12.03 -36.60 27.45
C ALA A 169 13.10 -35.91 26.58
N LEU A 170 13.29 -36.34 25.34
CA LEU A 170 14.21 -35.71 24.40
C LEU A 170 13.79 -34.27 24.08
N LEU A 171 12.48 -34.01 23.89
CA LEU A 171 11.93 -32.68 23.68
C LEU A 171 12.19 -31.78 24.88
N ASN A 172 12.02 -32.32 26.12
CA ASN A 172 12.28 -31.57 27.36
C ASN A 172 13.76 -31.22 27.53
N GLN A 173 14.66 -32.13 27.20
CA GLN A 173 16.12 -31.89 27.19
C GLN A 173 16.54 -30.78 26.19
N ARG A 174 15.81 -30.64 25.11
CA ARG A 174 16.04 -29.60 24.08
C ARG A 174 15.23 -28.34 24.31
N GLU A 175 14.66 -28.17 25.49
CA GLU A 175 13.87 -27.00 25.89
C GLU A 175 12.66 -26.71 24.97
N ALA A 176 12.15 -27.74 24.27
CA ALA A 176 11.04 -27.61 23.34
C ALA A 176 9.75 -27.08 23.98
N PHE A 177 9.57 -27.27 25.28
CA PHE A 177 8.42 -26.80 26.05
C PHE A 177 8.50 -25.32 26.45
N SER A 178 9.63 -24.65 26.22
CA SER A 178 9.76 -23.19 26.34
C SER A 178 9.06 -22.41 25.21
N PHE A 179 8.82 -23.08 24.09
CA PHE A 179 8.10 -22.46 22.97
C PHE A 179 6.63 -22.24 23.30
N ARG A 180 6.10 -21.11 22.87
CA ARG A 180 4.68 -20.82 23.05
C ARG A 180 3.82 -21.88 22.36
N LYS A 181 2.77 -22.35 23.03
CA LYS A 181 1.87 -23.41 22.54
C LYS A 181 2.56 -24.76 22.23
N ALA A 182 3.73 -25.04 22.80
CA ALA A 182 4.45 -26.29 22.58
C ALA A 182 3.59 -27.51 22.92
N VAL A 183 2.94 -27.53 24.07
CA VAL A 183 2.11 -28.68 24.52
C VAL A 183 0.96 -28.98 23.53
N PRO A 184 0.14 -27.98 23.11
CA PRO A 184 -0.85 -28.18 22.05
C PRO A 184 -0.26 -28.77 20.74
N PHE A 185 0.84 -28.21 20.28
CA PHE A 185 1.50 -28.63 19.05
C PHE A 185 2.01 -30.09 19.16
N ILE A 186 2.78 -30.39 20.21
CA ILE A 186 3.36 -31.71 20.46
C ILE A 186 2.25 -32.76 20.66
N SER A 187 1.20 -32.45 21.44
CA SER A 187 0.09 -33.36 21.66
C SER A 187 -0.62 -33.75 20.38
N GLN A 188 -0.87 -32.79 19.48
CA GLN A 188 -1.48 -33.02 18.18
C GLN A 188 -0.58 -33.89 17.29
N ARG A 189 0.70 -33.58 17.22
CA ARG A 189 1.68 -34.32 16.39
C ARG A 189 1.91 -35.75 16.88
N LEU A 190 1.89 -35.99 18.20
CA LEU A 190 2.04 -37.32 18.80
C LEU A 190 0.74 -38.11 18.86
N GLY A 191 -0.40 -37.52 18.50
CA GLY A 191 -1.71 -38.15 18.58
C GLY A 191 -2.16 -38.48 20.01
N VAL A 192 -1.83 -37.60 20.99
CA VAL A 192 -2.21 -37.77 22.40
C VAL A 192 -2.91 -36.52 22.95
N SER A 193 -3.57 -36.62 24.11
CA SER A 193 -4.16 -35.47 24.77
C SER A 193 -3.07 -34.56 25.38
N ARG A 194 -3.38 -33.27 25.59
CA ARG A 194 -2.50 -32.33 26.33
C ARG A 194 -2.23 -32.84 27.75
N TYR A 195 -3.25 -33.40 28.40
CA TYR A 195 -3.13 -34.02 29.70
C TYR A 195 -2.09 -35.17 29.69
N THR A 196 -2.08 -35.97 28.65
CA THR A 196 -1.12 -37.07 28.48
C THR A 196 0.33 -36.55 28.37
N VAL A 197 0.54 -35.42 27.65
CA VAL A 197 1.88 -34.80 27.56
C VAL A 197 2.34 -34.32 28.95
N TYR A 198 1.46 -33.63 29.70
CA TYR A 198 1.79 -33.22 31.08
C TYR A 198 2.08 -34.42 31.99
N LYS A 199 1.29 -35.50 31.89
CA LYS A 199 1.54 -36.71 32.63
C LYS A 199 2.90 -37.33 32.32
N TYR A 200 3.32 -37.34 31.05
CA TYR A 200 4.65 -37.83 30.70
C TYR A 200 5.77 -36.93 31.26
N LEU A 201 5.59 -35.62 31.26
CA LEU A 201 6.54 -34.67 31.86
C LEU A 201 6.69 -34.91 33.37
N SER A 202 5.58 -35.18 34.11
CA SER A 202 5.64 -35.54 35.51
C SER A 202 6.36 -36.87 35.75
N GLU A 203 6.03 -37.92 34.96
CA GLU A 203 6.72 -39.23 35.07
C GLU A 203 8.25 -39.09 34.80
N ILE A 204 8.67 -38.19 33.90
CA ILE A 204 10.09 -37.91 33.63
C ILE A 204 10.77 -37.16 34.76
N ALA A 205 10.08 -36.21 35.39
CA ALA A 205 10.59 -35.45 36.55
C ALA A 205 10.83 -36.38 37.74
N GLU A 206 9.83 -37.22 38.10
CA GLU A 206 9.91 -38.20 39.19
C GLU A 206 11.09 -39.16 39.01
N GLN A 207 11.26 -39.69 37.78
CA GLN A 207 12.39 -40.60 37.49
C GLN A 207 13.76 -39.92 37.63
N LYS A 208 13.87 -38.62 37.33
CA LYS A 208 15.11 -37.87 37.51
C LYS A 208 15.44 -37.66 39.02
N GLU A 209 14.43 -37.36 39.83
CA GLU A 209 14.60 -37.19 41.26
C GLU A 209 15.03 -38.49 41.95
N GLU A 210 14.35 -39.63 41.64
CA GLU A 210 14.72 -40.94 42.16
C GLU A 210 16.16 -41.35 41.79
N LEU A 211 16.59 -41.00 40.56
CA LEU A 211 17.95 -41.28 40.11
C LEU A 211 19.00 -40.44 40.86
N HIS A 212 18.65 -39.17 41.14
CA HIS A 212 19.53 -38.27 41.90
C HIS A 212 19.70 -38.68 43.34
N GLU A 213 18.58 -39.00 44.03
CA GLU A 213 18.60 -39.54 45.39
C GLU A 213 19.36 -40.86 45.52
N SER A 214 19.23 -41.75 44.51
CA SER A 214 19.94 -43.03 44.49
C SER A 214 21.45 -42.88 44.23
N MET A 215 21.90 -41.80 43.60
CA MET A 215 23.31 -41.50 43.41
C MET A 215 23.91 -40.85 44.65
N GLU A 216 23.19 -39.94 45.30
CA GLU A 216 23.64 -39.31 46.58
C GLU A 216 23.70 -40.32 47.76
N ALA A 217 22.90 -41.38 47.74
CA ALA A 217 22.93 -42.43 48.77
C ALA A 217 24.09 -43.46 48.59
N ARG A 218 24.89 -43.34 47.53
CA ARG A 218 26.02 -44.23 47.20
C ARG A 218 27.39 -43.60 47.43
N ASP A 219 27.45 -42.32 47.73
CA ASP A 219 28.63 -41.57 48.16
C ASP A 219 28.62 -41.41 49.69
#